data_cf5a1aedfdf570bce84d22a2f803e90b
#
_entry.id   cf5a1aedfdf570bce84d22a2f803e90b
#
_cell.length_a   1.000
_cell.length_b   1.000
_cell.length_c   1.000
_cell.angle_alpha   90.00
_cell.angle_beta   90.00
_cell.angle_gamma   90.00
#
_symmetry.space_group_name_H-M   'P 1'
#
loop_
_entity.id
_entity.type
_entity.pdbx_description
1 polymer ?
#
loop_
_entity_poly.entity_id
_entity_poly.type
_entity_poly.pdbx_seq_one_letter_code
_entity_poly.pdbx_strand_id
1 'polypeptide(L)'
;MTKFVIRRILQAIPTLFGISILVYAIMLATPGGPVAALTFSPTVTPQERAALAAQLGVNDPFHIQYLRWLLGDDWMRFDSDGDGVSDTAYLIPLDADGDGEPEPPGTRRGILRGDFGSSFFHGKRHVVDVIFERLAATFELGAASLVVGLTIGIPVGVLAAVNRGGYFDNFTRIMAVVFNALPSFWLGLLLLLVFGGTGLGLLPMGNRCGIVLVGGCPPFYERLEYLFLPTFVIAVGGVAAYSRFMRASLLDVSGQDYIRTARAKGLSGRMVWFRHGLRNALIPIATLLGPTITGVLSGAAITEQVFAWPGVGRLVVSSITQKDYPTVMAVVMFAAIATILGYLLSDILYALIDPRIRLR
;
A
#
# COMPACT_ATOMS: atom_id res chain seq x y z
N MET A 1 23.13 -1.48 -14.36
CA MET A 1 21.74 -1.85 -13.98
C MET A 1 21.72 -3.03 -13.02
N THR A 2 22.25 -4.21 -13.39
CA THR A 2 22.20 -5.42 -12.53
C THR A 2 22.82 -5.22 -11.14
N LYS A 3 24.02 -4.64 -11.03
CA LYS A 3 24.66 -4.35 -9.73
C LYS A 3 23.82 -3.42 -8.84
N PHE A 4 23.16 -2.44 -9.44
CA PHE A 4 22.30 -1.51 -8.73
C PHE A 4 21.05 -2.22 -8.16
N VAL A 5 20.36 -3.01 -9.00
CA VAL A 5 19.19 -3.78 -8.57
C VAL A 5 19.55 -4.75 -7.45
N ILE A 6 20.67 -5.47 -7.59
CA ILE A 6 21.16 -6.39 -6.54
C ILE A 6 21.42 -5.62 -5.23
N ARG A 7 22.12 -4.47 -5.29
CA ARG A 7 22.38 -3.65 -4.10
C ARG A 7 21.09 -3.20 -3.42
N ARG A 8 20.07 -2.80 -4.20
CA ARG A 8 18.75 -2.40 -3.67
C ARG A 8 18.01 -3.56 -3.01
N ILE A 9 18.05 -4.75 -3.62
CA ILE A 9 17.46 -5.96 -3.04
C ILE A 9 18.18 -6.33 -1.74
N LEU A 10 19.51 -6.27 -1.71
CA LEU A 10 20.28 -6.53 -0.48
C LEU A 10 19.97 -5.52 0.64
N GLN A 11 19.74 -4.25 0.30
CA GLN A 11 19.31 -3.23 1.27
C GLN A 11 17.86 -3.42 1.75
N ALA A 12 17.02 -4.04 0.94
CA ALA A 12 15.64 -4.35 1.32
C ALA A 12 15.55 -5.39 2.45
N ILE A 13 16.47 -6.37 2.48
CA ILE A 13 16.46 -7.45 3.49
C ILE A 13 16.55 -6.91 4.92
N PRO A 14 17.57 -6.12 5.32
CA PRO A 14 17.64 -5.58 6.67
C PRO A 14 16.49 -4.63 6.98
N THR A 15 15.98 -3.90 5.98
CA THR A 15 14.82 -3.02 6.15
C THR A 15 13.55 -3.81 6.47
N LEU A 16 13.26 -4.87 5.71
CA LEU A 16 12.10 -5.75 5.96
C LEU A 16 12.23 -6.45 7.32
N PHE A 17 13.43 -6.89 7.67
CA PHE A 17 13.70 -7.50 8.96
C PHE A 17 13.46 -6.51 10.11
N GLY A 18 13.96 -5.28 10.00
CA GLY A 18 13.71 -4.22 10.99
C GLY A 18 12.23 -3.88 11.13
N ILE A 19 11.50 -3.77 10.02
CA ILE A 19 10.04 -3.52 10.02
C ILE A 19 9.32 -4.71 10.68
N SER A 20 9.69 -5.94 10.38
CA SER A 20 9.04 -7.14 10.94
C SER A 20 9.21 -7.22 12.46
N ILE A 21 10.40 -6.93 12.99
CA ILE A 21 10.64 -6.86 14.44
C ILE A 21 9.79 -5.77 15.08
N LEU A 22 9.79 -4.57 14.49
CA LEU A 22 9.07 -3.42 15.03
C LEU A 22 7.56 -3.68 15.06
N VAL A 23 7.00 -4.20 13.99
CA VAL A 23 5.56 -4.52 13.90
C VAL A 23 5.18 -5.60 14.89
N TYR A 24 6.01 -6.63 15.02
CA TYR A 24 5.81 -7.70 16.00
C TYR A 24 5.86 -7.18 17.44
N ALA A 25 6.84 -6.32 17.76
CA ALA A 25 6.97 -5.70 19.07
C ALA A 25 5.77 -4.81 19.41
N ILE A 26 5.28 -4.00 18.46
CA ILE A 26 4.09 -3.16 18.64
C ILE A 26 2.86 -4.03 18.90
N MET A 27 2.71 -5.14 18.16
CA MET A 27 1.61 -6.08 18.37
C MET A 27 1.59 -6.63 19.79
N LEU A 28 2.74 -7.09 20.30
CA LEU A 28 2.85 -7.60 21.67
C LEU A 28 2.64 -6.53 22.73
N ALA A 29 3.05 -5.29 22.46
CA ALA A 29 2.84 -4.16 23.37
C ALA A 29 1.37 -3.70 23.47
N THR A 30 0.51 -4.20 22.56
CA THR A 30 -0.92 -3.83 22.56
C THR A 30 -1.61 -4.50 23.77
N PRO A 31 -2.41 -3.73 24.59
CA PRO A 31 -3.09 -4.27 25.74
C PRO A 31 -3.95 -5.49 25.42
N GLY A 32 -3.65 -6.61 26.11
CA GLY A 32 -4.33 -7.90 25.93
C GLY A 32 -3.75 -8.79 24.83
N GLY A 33 -2.76 -8.31 24.06
CA GLY A 33 -2.05 -9.10 23.06
C GLY A 33 -2.91 -9.86 22.05
N PRO A 34 -2.37 -10.85 21.34
CA PRO A 34 -3.10 -11.64 20.34
C PRO A 34 -4.30 -12.41 20.91
N VAL A 35 -4.27 -12.76 22.19
CA VAL A 35 -5.35 -13.52 22.84
C VAL A 35 -6.57 -12.65 23.13
N ALA A 36 -6.39 -11.34 23.33
CA ALA A 36 -7.50 -10.46 23.65
C ALA A 36 -8.61 -10.46 22.58
N ALA A 37 -8.25 -10.58 21.31
CA ALA A 37 -9.22 -10.65 20.22
C ALA A 37 -10.12 -11.89 20.30
N LEU A 38 -9.53 -13.01 20.72
CA LEU A 38 -10.22 -14.30 20.80
C LEU A 38 -11.02 -14.46 22.10
N THR A 39 -10.74 -13.63 23.11
CA THR A 39 -11.34 -13.73 24.44
C THR A 39 -12.46 -12.72 24.71
N PHE A 40 -12.80 -11.88 23.74
CA PHE A 40 -13.95 -10.96 23.86
C PHE A 40 -15.31 -11.67 23.82
N SER A 41 -15.37 -12.95 23.46
CA SER A 41 -16.60 -13.72 23.59
C SER A 41 -16.88 -13.99 25.07
N PRO A 42 -18.05 -13.62 25.61
CA PRO A 42 -18.41 -13.87 27.01
C PRO A 42 -18.57 -15.37 27.32
N THR A 43 -18.50 -16.23 26.31
CA THR A 43 -18.62 -17.69 26.43
C THR A 43 -17.29 -18.39 26.67
N VAL A 44 -16.15 -17.72 26.53
CA VAL A 44 -14.82 -18.32 26.70
C VAL A 44 -14.41 -18.27 28.16
N THR A 45 -14.22 -19.44 28.76
CA THR A 45 -13.80 -19.58 30.15
C THR A 45 -12.33 -19.15 30.38
N PRO A 46 -11.94 -18.78 31.62
CA PRO A 46 -10.52 -18.48 31.91
C PRO A 46 -9.56 -19.63 31.57
N GLN A 47 -10.01 -20.89 31.71
CA GLN A 47 -9.22 -22.07 31.37
C GLN A 47 -9.01 -22.23 29.87
N GLU A 48 -10.07 -22.03 29.08
CA GLU A 48 -9.96 -22.03 27.61
C GLU A 48 -9.06 -20.87 27.11
N ARG A 49 -9.08 -19.72 27.79
CA ARG A 49 -8.15 -18.62 27.51
C ARG A 49 -6.70 -19.00 27.75
N ALA A 50 -6.41 -19.66 28.88
CA ALA A 50 -5.07 -20.10 29.21
C ALA A 50 -4.58 -21.16 28.21
N ALA A 51 -5.41 -22.13 27.87
CA ALA A 51 -5.09 -23.15 26.87
C ALA A 51 -4.83 -22.55 25.49
N LEU A 52 -5.62 -21.55 25.08
CA LEU A 52 -5.43 -20.85 23.82
C LEU A 52 -4.16 -19.98 23.83
N ALA A 53 -3.85 -19.35 24.96
CA ALA A 53 -2.62 -18.59 25.15
C ALA A 53 -1.38 -19.48 25.04
N ALA A 54 -1.41 -20.67 25.64
CA ALA A 54 -0.38 -21.70 25.52
C ALA A 54 -0.21 -22.15 24.06
N GLN A 55 -1.31 -22.54 23.40
CA GLN A 55 -1.27 -22.91 21.96
C GLN A 55 -0.70 -21.84 21.04
N LEU A 56 -0.94 -20.57 21.35
CA LEU A 56 -0.40 -19.43 20.58
C LEU A 56 1.04 -19.08 21.00
N GLY A 57 1.58 -19.69 22.05
CA GLY A 57 2.90 -19.39 22.59
C GLY A 57 3.03 -17.95 23.11
N VAL A 58 1.93 -17.35 23.63
CA VAL A 58 1.93 -15.96 24.09
C VAL A 58 2.75 -15.75 25.34
N ASN A 59 2.94 -16.80 26.12
CA ASN A 59 3.76 -16.80 27.34
C ASN A 59 5.26 -16.99 27.06
N ASP A 60 5.63 -17.37 25.83
CA ASP A 60 7.02 -17.57 25.45
C ASP A 60 7.82 -16.24 25.49
N PRO A 61 9.14 -16.28 25.65
CA PRO A 61 9.98 -15.10 25.50
C PRO A 61 9.84 -14.45 24.11
N PHE A 62 9.92 -13.12 24.04
CA PHE A 62 9.76 -12.35 22.79
C PHE A 62 10.50 -12.93 21.59
N HIS A 63 11.77 -13.32 21.78
CA HIS A 63 12.59 -13.83 20.68
C HIS A 63 12.10 -15.17 20.15
N ILE A 64 11.54 -16.02 21.00
CA ILE A 64 10.96 -17.32 20.61
C ILE A 64 9.67 -17.10 19.84
N GLN A 65 8.76 -16.26 20.36
CA GLN A 65 7.53 -15.91 19.67
C GLN A 65 7.80 -15.32 18.28
N TYR A 66 8.76 -14.40 18.16
CA TYR A 66 9.16 -13.78 16.92
C TYR A 66 9.75 -14.79 15.93
N LEU A 67 10.63 -15.69 16.39
CA LEU A 67 11.23 -16.72 15.54
C LEU A 67 10.17 -17.74 15.06
N ARG A 68 9.23 -18.14 15.90
CA ARG A 68 8.07 -18.99 15.50
C ARG A 68 7.23 -18.33 14.44
N TRP A 69 6.96 -17.04 14.58
CA TRP A 69 6.20 -16.27 13.57
C TRP A 69 6.99 -16.12 12.27
N LEU A 70 8.30 -15.88 12.34
CA LEU A 70 9.14 -15.64 11.16
C LEU A 70 9.47 -16.93 10.40
N LEU A 71 9.93 -17.95 11.10
CA LEU A 71 10.44 -19.21 10.54
C LEU A 71 9.38 -20.32 10.51
N GLY A 72 8.38 -20.21 11.38
CA GLY A 72 7.43 -21.27 11.68
C GLY A 72 7.83 -22.06 12.93
N ASP A 73 7.00 -22.98 13.33
CA ASP A 73 7.22 -23.86 14.48
C ASP A 73 7.32 -25.34 14.09
N ASP A 74 7.16 -25.69 12.82
CA ASP A 74 7.33 -27.05 12.29
C ASP A 74 8.80 -27.49 12.20
N TRP A 75 9.75 -26.57 12.13
CA TRP A 75 11.18 -26.86 12.14
C TRP A 75 11.71 -27.34 13.51
N MET A 76 10.90 -27.23 14.54
CA MET A 76 11.22 -27.72 15.86
C MET A 76 11.04 -29.26 15.99
N ARG A 77 10.41 -29.87 14.99
CA ARG A 77 10.31 -31.33 14.88
C ARG A 77 11.64 -31.89 14.40
N PHE A 78 12.14 -32.88 15.12
CA PHE A 78 13.39 -33.54 14.80
C PHE A 78 13.15 -35.05 14.68
N ASP A 79 13.64 -35.62 13.58
CA ASP A 79 13.69 -37.06 13.34
C ASP A 79 15.12 -37.50 13.72
N SER A 80 15.27 -38.06 14.94
CA SER A 80 16.59 -38.40 15.49
C SER A 80 17.10 -39.74 15.02
N ASP A 81 16.24 -40.64 14.55
CA ASP A 81 16.58 -41.97 14.11
C ASP A 81 16.50 -42.16 12.58
N GLY A 82 15.98 -41.17 11.87
CA GLY A 82 15.92 -41.15 10.38
C GLY A 82 14.83 -42.04 9.80
N ASP A 83 13.80 -42.38 10.58
CA ASP A 83 12.67 -43.21 10.12
C ASP A 83 11.60 -42.45 9.36
N GLY A 84 11.74 -41.12 9.21
CA GLY A 84 10.78 -40.23 8.56
C GLY A 84 9.60 -39.83 9.45
N VAL A 85 9.58 -40.27 10.68
CA VAL A 85 8.62 -39.88 11.70
C VAL A 85 9.29 -38.90 12.67
N SER A 86 8.63 -37.80 12.97
CA SER A 86 9.16 -36.78 13.87
C SER A 86 9.14 -37.35 15.30
N ASP A 87 10.32 -37.48 15.90
CA ASP A 87 10.45 -37.79 17.31
C ASP A 87 9.97 -36.63 18.20
N THR A 88 9.78 -36.95 19.49
CA THR A 88 9.45 -35.96 20.52
C THR A 88 10.64 -35.10 20.97
N ALA A 89 11.81 -35.20 20.29
CA ALA A 89 12.96 -34.35 20.58
C ALA A 89 12.76 -32.97 20.01
N TYR A 90 12.81 -31.93 20.83
CA TYR A 90 12.64 -30.51 20.45
C TYR A 90 14.00 -29.83 20.40
N LEU A 91 14.24 -29.06 19.36
CA LEU A 91 15.41 -28.16 19.27
C LEU A 91 15.40 -27.08 20.37
N ILE A 92 14.20 -26.63 20.74
CA ILE A 92 13.98 -25.70 21.85
C ILE A 92 12.76 -26.21 22.59
N PRO A 93 12.94 -26.82 23.78
CA PRO A 93 11.82 -27.23 24.62
C PRO A 93 11.07 -25.97 25.08
N LEU A 94 9.80 -25.90 24.79
CA LEU A 94 8.89 -24.83 25.21
C LEU A 94 7.96 -25.41 26.25
N ASP A 95 8.01 -24.84 27.44
CA ASP A 95 7.10 -25.13 28.55
C ASP A 95 6.30 -23.83 28.78
N ALA A 96 5.22 -23.67 28.04
CA ALA A 96 4.43 -22.44 28.06
C ALA A 96 3.42 -22.41 29.19
N ASP A 97 3.03 -23.58 29.73
CA ASP A 97 2.11 -23.68 30.87
C ASP A 97 2.82 -23.89 32.22
N GLY A 98 4.13 -24.17 32.20
CA GLY A 98 4.95 -24.33 33.40
C GLY A 98 4.80 -25.68 34.08
N ASP A 99 4.34 -26.70 33.38
CA ASP A 99 4.17 -28.07 33.92
C ASP A 99 5.45 -28.91 33.90
N GLY A 100 6.51 -28.40 33.26
CA GLY A 100 7.83 -29.05 33.16
C GLY A 100 7.93 -30.01 31.97
N GLU A 101 6.86 -30.15 31.17
CA GLU A 101 6.87 -30.95 29.95
C GLU A 101 6.81 -30.02 28.71
N PRO A 102 7.63 -30.27 27.66
CA PRO A 102 7.61 -29.42 26.47
C PRO A 102 6.35 -29.68 25.65
N GLU A 103 5.68 -28.60 25.24
CA GLU A 103 4.53 -28.71 24.35
C GLU A 103 4.94 -29.18 22.95
N PRO A 104 4.05 -29.92 22.26
CA PRO A 104 4.30 -30.40 20.92
C PRO A 104 4.50 -29.22 19.93
N PRO A 105 5.47 -29.33 19.01
CA PRO A 105 5.70 -28.29 18.00
C PRO A 105 4.46 -28.10 17.15
N GLY A 106 4.22 -26.84 16.77
CA GLY A 106 3.12 -26.47 15.86
C GLY A 106 3.34 -26.95 14.43
N THR A 107 2.38 -26.66 13.56
CA THR A 107 2.43 -27.01 12.13
C THR A 107 2.61 -25.80 11.22
N ARG A 108 2.86 -24.61 11.80
CA ARG A 108 2.98 -23.35 11.05
C ARG A 108 4.32 -23.28 10.32
N ARG A 109 4.25 -22.89 9.05
CA ARG A 109 5.45 -22.74 8.19
C ARG A 109 6.18 -21.40 8.35
N GLY A 110 5.53 -20.39 8.94
CA GLY A 110 6.08 -19.05 9.13
C GLY A 110 6.13 -18.18 7.87
N ILE A 111 6.35 -16.88 8.10
CA ILE A 111 6.26 -15.86 7.05
C ILE A 111 7.29 -16.05 5.94
N LEU A 112 8.52 -16.45 6.25
CA LEU A 112 9.55 -16.65 5.21
C LEU A 112 9.18 -17.76 4.22
N ARG A 113 8.25 -18.63 4.57
CA ARG A 113 7.69 -19.69 3.71
C ARG A 113 6.28 -19.36 3.21
N GLY A 114 5.84 -18.08 3.33
CA GLY A 114 4.57 -17.58 2.84
C GLY A 114 3.36 -17.88 3.73
N ASP A 115 3.56 -18.41 4.93
CA ASP A 115 2.49 -18.70 5.86
C ASP A 115 2.31 -17.53 6.86
N PHE A 116 1.38 -16.65 6.56
CA PHE A 116 0.99 -15.50 7.40
C PHE A 116 -0.09 -15.88 8.44
N GLY A 117 -0.46 -17.14 8.51
CA GLY A 117 -1.54 -17.64 9.36
C GLY A 117 -2.92 -17.41 8.78
N SER A 118 -3.93 -17.61 9.63
CA SER A 118 -5.34 -17.46 9.26
C SER A 118 -5.97 -16.27 9.98
N SER A 119 -6.86 -15.55 9.26
CA SER A 119 -7.62 -14.45 9.80
C SER A 119 -8.60 -14.93 10.87
N PHE A 120 -8.69 -14.21 11.98
CA PHE A 120 -9.64 -14.51 13.04
C PHE A 120 -11.10 -14.17 12.65
N PHE A 121 -11.29 -13.18 11.77
CA PHE A 121 -12.60 -12.61 11.44
C PHE A 121 -13.09 -12.92 10.02
N HIS A 122 -12.22 -13.42 9.15
CA HIS A 122 -12.60 -13.77 7.78
C HIS A 122 -12.83 -15.29 7.60
N GLY A 123 -13.54 -15.93 8.54
CA GLY A 123 -13.90 -17.35 8.46
C GLY A 123 -12.69 -18.29 8.56
N LYS A 124 -11.65 -17.93 9.30
CA LYS A 124 -10.37 -18.69 9.43
C LYS A 124 -9.68 -18.95 8.08
N ARG A 125 -9.93 -18.11 7.06
CA ARG A 125 -9.25 -18.19 5.76
C ARG A 125 -7.80 -17.77 5.90
N HIS A 126 -6.94 -18.30 5.04
CA HIS A 126 -5.55 -17.84 4.96
C HIS A 126 -5.49 -16.35 4.66
N VAL A 127 -4.67 -15.63 5.44
CA VAL A 127 -4.55 -14.16 5.33
C VAL A 127 -4.09 -13.74 3.94
N VAL A 128 -3.24 -14.53 3.32
CA VAL A 128 -2.73 -14.29 1.97
C VAL A 128 -3.87 -14.22 0.95
N ASP A 129 -4.83 -15.15 1.01
CA ASP A 129 -5.99 -15.18 0.11
C ASP A 129 -6.87 -13.93 0.31
N VAL A 130 -7.10 -13.54 1.57
CA VAL A 130 -7.86 -12.34 1.91
C VAL A 130 -7.21 -11.08 1.35
N ILE A 131 -5.89 -10.97 1.40
CA ILE A 131 -5.13 -9.84 0.84
C ILE A 131 -5.24 -9.84 -0.70
N PHE A 132 -4.99 -10.97 -1.36
CA PHE A 132 -5.00 -11.04 -2.82
C PHE A 132 -6.38 -10.70 -3.42
N GLU A 133 -7.48 -11.09 -2.77
CA GLU A 133 -8.82 -10.68 -3.20
C GLU A 133 -9.02 -9.15 -3.16
N ARG A 134 -8.38 -8.45 -2.21
CA ARG A 134 -8.48 -7.00 -2.04
C ARG A 134 -7.52 -6.22 -2.94
N LEU A 135 -6.41 -6.84 -3.33
CA LEU A 135 -5.39 -6.21 -4.17
C LEU A 135 -5.93 -5.68 -5.50
N ALA A 136 -6.77 -6.46 -6.18
CA ALA A 136 -7.36 -6.06 -7.45
C ALA A 136 -8.16 -4.75 -7.32
N ALA A 137 -8.92 -4.59 -6.24
CA ALA A 137 -9.70 -3.38 -5.99
C ALA A 137 -8.78 -2.17 -5.66
N THR A 138 -7.76 -2.38 -4.83
CA THR A 138 -6.78 -1.33 -4.51
C THR A 138 -6.02 -0.87 -5.75
N PHE A 139 -5.54 -1.82 -6.56
CA PHE A 139 -4.84 -1.51 -7.80
C PHE A 139 -5.71 -0.76 -8.81
N GLU A 140 -6.97 -1.17 -8.96
CA GLU A 140 -7.95 -0.52 -9.84
C GLU A 140 -8.15 0.95 -9.46
N LEU A 141 -8.41 1.23 -8.18
CA LEU A 141 -8.60 2.59 -7.67
C LEU A 141 -7.31 3.42 -7.77
N GLY A 142 -6.19 2.86 -7.36
CA GLY A 142 -4.90 3.53 -7.38
C GLY A 142 -4.42 3.84 -8.80
N ALA A 143 -4.53 2.88 -9.72
CA ALA A 143 -4.17 3.06 -11.13
C ALA A 143 -5.06 4.09 -11.82
N ALA A 144 -6.39 4.05 -11.61
CA ALA A 144 -7.31 5.05 -12.14
C ALA A 144 -6.96 6.45 -11.65
N SER A 145 -6.70 6.59 -10.34
CA SER A 145 -6.33 7.88 -9.74
C SER A 145 -4.99 8.41 -10.26
N LEU A 146 -4.00 7.53 -10.44
CA LEU A 146 -2.71 7.88 -11.02
C LEU A 146 -2.85 8.35 -12.47
N VAL A 147 -3.59 7.61 -13.29
CA VAL A 147 -3.83 7.95 -14.70
C VAL A 147 -4.52 9.31 -14.80
N VAL A 148 -5.59 9.55 -14.05
CA VAL A 148 -6.30 10.85 -14.02
C VAL A 148 -5.36 11.96 -13.52
N GLY A 149 -4.62 11.71 -12.45
CA GLY A 149 -3.66 12.66 -11.88
C GLY A 149 -2.60 13.13 -12.90
N LEU A 150 -2.01 12.18 -13.63
CA LEU A 150 -0.98 12.47 -14.63
C LEU A 150 -1.57 13.10 -15.90
N THR A 151 -2.65 12.54 -16.44
CA THR A 151 -3.25 12.99 -17.72
C THR A 151 -3.86 14.38 -17.62
N ILE A 152 -4.30 14.80 -16.44
CA ILE A 152 -4.81 16.16 -16.19
C ILE A 152 -3.69 17.05 -15.63
N GLY A 153 -2.96 16.60 -14.63
CA GLY A 153 -1.98 17.41 -13.92
C GLY A 153 -0.81 17.88 -14.79
N ILE A 154 -0.27 17.00 -15.65
CA ILE A 154 0.85 17.37 -16.53
C ILE A 154 0.41 18.46 -17.56
N PRO A 155 -0.66 18.29 -18.35
CA PRO A 155 -1.11 19.35 -19.26
C PRO A 155 -1.47 20.65 -18.55
N VAL A 156 -2.14 20.61 -17.41
CA VAL A 156 -2.44 21.81 -16.61
C VAL A 156 -1.16 22.53 -16.19
N GLY A 157 -0.14 21.79 -15.73
CA GLY A 157 1.17 22.37 -15.37
C GLY A 157 1.91 22.99 -16.55
N VAL A 158 1.87 22.33 -17.73
CA VAL A 158 2.45 22.87 -18.97
C VAL A 158 1.75 24.17 -19.38
N LEU A 159 0.42 24.18 -19.40
CA LEU A 159 -0.37 25.36 -19.77
C LEU A 159 -0.15 26.52 -18.79
N ALA A 160 -0.05 26.21 -17.48
CA ALA A 160 0.26 27.22 -16.46
C ALA A 160 1.68 27.82 -16.64
N ALA A 161 2.67 26.99 -17.02
CA ALA A 161 4.03 27.48 -17.28
C ALA A 161 4.11 28.36 -18.54
N VAL A 162 3.43 27.95 -19.62
CA VAL A 162 3.39 28.72 -20.89
C VAL A 162 2.70 30.06 -20.69
N ASN A 163 1.64 30.10 -19.87
CA ASN A 163 0.86 31.33 -19.57
C ASN A 163 1.29 31.93 -18.20
N ARG A 164 2.56 31.90 -17.88
CA ARG A 164 3.11 32.39 -16.60
C ARG A 164 2.60 33.80 -16.26
N GLY A 165 2.05 33.95 -15.06
CA GLY A 165 1.50 35.22 -14.57
C GLY A 165 0.12 35.59 -15.10
N GLY A 166 -0.42 34.80 -16.04
CA GLY A 166 -1.78 35.00 -16.58
C GLY A 166 -2.88 34.48 -15.66
N TYR A 167 -4.14 34.70 -16.03
CA TYR A 167 -5.30 34.27 -15.26
C TYR A 167 -5.34 32.73 -15.04
N PHE A 168 -5.01 31.96 -16.06
CA PHE A 168 -4.98 30.49 -15.98
C PHE A 168 -3.92 30.00 -14.96
N ASP A 169 -2.72 30.59 -15.03
CA ASP A 169 -1.64 30.24 -14.07
C ASP A 169 -2.05 30.55 -12.62
N ASN A 170 -2.60 31.75 -12.40
CA ASN A 170 -3.03 32.15 -11.05
C ASN A 170 -4.20 31.29 -10.55
N PHE A 171 -5.19 31.01 -11.41
CA PHE A 171 -6.32 30.12 -11.05
C PHE A 171 -5.86 28.72 -10.69
N THR A 172 -5.02 28.08 -11.50
CA THR A 172 -4.54 26.72 -11.24
C THR A 172 -3.70 26.65 -9.96
N ARG A 173 -2.92 27.69 -9.65
CA ARG A 173 -2.16 27.77 -8.38
C ARG A 173 -3.08 27.88 -7.17
N ILE A 174 -4.11 28.72 -7.24
CA ILE A 174 -5.10 28.85 -6.17
C ILE A 174 -5.83 27.52 -5.97
N MET A 175 -6.32 26.90 -7.04
CA MET A 175 -7.00 25.60 -6.94
C MET A 175 -6.10 24.50 -6.39
N ALA A 176 -4.82 24.47 -6.78
CA ALA A 176 -3.87 23.51 -6.23
C ALA A 176 -3.65 23.69 -4.71
N VAL A 177 -3.68 24.93 -4.20
CA VAL A 177 -3.60 25.18 -2.76
C VAL A 177 -4.89 24.75 -2.07
N VAL A 178 -6.06 25.12 -2.60
CA VAL A 178 -7.36 24.77 -2.04
C VAL A 178 -7.51 23.25 -1.94
N PHE A 179 -7.28 22.52 -3.02
CA PHE A 179 -7.44 21.05 -3.02
C PHE A 179 -6.43 20.32 -2.15
N ASN A 180 -5.22 20.85 -1.96
CA ASN A 180 -4.27 20.29 -1.00
C ASN A 180 -4.61 20.59 0.48
N ALA A 181 -5.32 21.67 0.73
CA ALA A 181 -5.73 22.04 2.08
C ALA A 181 -6.98 21.25 2.56
N LEU A 182 -7.78 20.74 1.62
CA LEU A 182 -8.99 19.97 1.95
C LEU A 182 -8.62 18.55 2.42
N PRO A 183 -9.09 18.13 3.61
CA PRO A 183 -8.95 16.73 4.01
C PRO A 183 -9.69 15.80 3.05
N SER A 184 -9.02 14.75 2.59
CA SER A 184 -9.58 13.81 1.59
C SER A 184 -10.88 13.14 2.06
N PHE A 185 -10.97 12.80 3.36
CA PHE A 185 -12.21 12.24 3.93
C PHE A 185 -13.37 13.23 3.88
N TRP A 186 -13.11 14.51 4.17
CA TRP A 186 -14.12 15.56 4.14
C TRP A 186 -14.63 15.79 2.71
N LEU A 187 -13.71 15.88 1.74
CA LEU A 187 -14.07 15.98 0.33
C LEU A 187 -14.89 14.76 -0.12
N GLY A 188 -14.48 13.55 0.28
CA GLY A 188 -15.22 12.31 -0.03
C GLY A 188 -16.65 12.33 0.51
N LEU A 189 -16.82 12.68 1.79
CA LEU A 189 -18.14 12.76 2.41
C LEU A 189 -19.04 13.83 1.76
N LEU A 190 -18.45 14.99 1.43
CA LEU A 190 -19.17 16.08 0.74
C LEU A 190 -19.65 15.62 -0.64
N LEU A 191 -18.81 14.93 -1.40
CA LEU A 191 -19.19 14.40 -2.71
C LEU A 191 -20.29 13.32 -2.61
N LEU A 192 -20.22 12.45 -1.61
CA LEU A 192 -21.26 11.47 -1.33
C LEU A 192 -22.60 12.14 -0.95
N LEU A 193 -22.54 13.21 -0.15
CA LEU A 193 -23.72 13.98 0.23
C LEU A 193 -24.36 14.65 -0.98
N VAL A 194 -23.56 15.21 -1.89
CA VAL A 194 -24.08 15.94 -3.07
C VAL A 194 -24.52 14.99 -4.18
N PHE A 195 -23.69 14.04 -4.55
CA PHE A 195 -23.89 13.19 -5.72
C PHE A 195 -24.46 11.81 -5.41
N GLY A 196 -24.39 11.37 -4.15
CA GLY A 196 -24.91 10.08 -3.71
C GLY A 196 -26.43 10.04 -3.57
N GLY A 197 -26.94 8.90 -3.13
CA GLY A 197 -28.39 8.61 -3.08
C GLY A 197 -29.22 9.52 -2.19
N THR A 198 -28.61 10.21 -1.20
CA THR A 198 -29.30 11.19 -0.33
C THR A 198 -29.32 12.60 -0.90
N GLY A 199 -28.47 12.91 -1.90
CA GLY A 199 -28.43 14.18 -2.60
C GLY A 199 -29.09 14.08 -3.98
N LEU A 200 -28.30 14.28 -5.03
CA LEU A 200 -28.77 14.26 -6.43
C LEU A 200 -29.07 12.83 -6.94
N GLY A 201 -28.60 11.79 -6.24
CA GLY A 201 -28.82 10.39 -6.66
C GLY A 201 -28.17 9.98 -7.98
N LEU A 202 -27.13 10.73 -8.41
CA LEU A 202 -26.49 10.55 -9.71
C LEU A 202 -25.44 9.45 -9.73
N LEU A 203 -24.83 9.18 -8.57
CA LEU A 203 -23.71 8.25 -8.44
C LEU A 203 -23.89 7.33 -7.23
N PRO A 204 -23.32 6.11 -7.26
CA PRO A 204 -23.38 5.18 -6.15
C PRO A 204 -22.71 5.74 -4.89
N MET A 205 -23.24 5.40 -3.71
CA MET A 205 -22.69 5.86 -2.43
C MET A 205 -21.42 5.12 -2.00
N GLY A 206 -21.02 4.07 -2.71
CA GLY A 206 -19.83 3.30 -2.36
C GLY A 206 -19.84 1.88 -2.89
N ASN A 207 -18.94 1.05 -2.37
CA ASN A 207 -18.58 -0.26 -2.87
C ASN A 207 -17.88 -0.22 -4.24
N ARG A 208 -17.53 -1.39 -4.75
CA ARG A 208 -16.89 -1.57 -6.06
C ARG A 208 -17.89 -1.87 -7.17
N CYS A 209 -19.05 -2.34 -6.79
CA CYS A 209 -20.18 -2.68 -7.66
C CYS A 209 -21.47 -2.75 -6.81
N GLY A 210 -22.61 -2.87 -7.48
CA GLY A 210 -23.91 -3.08 -6.82
C GLY A 210 -23.97 -4.40 -6.04
N ILE A 211 -25.14 -4.68 -5.49
CA ILE A 211 -25.39 -5.95 -4.78
C ILE A 211 -25.35 -7.08 -5.81
N VAL A 212 -24.37 -7.96 -5.68
CA VAL A 212 -24.24 -9.14 -6.53
C VAL A 212 -24.56 -10.38 -5.68
N LEU A 213 -25.62 -11.06 -6.03
CA LEU A 213 -26.05 -12.26 -5.32
C LEU A 213 -25.24 -13.49 -5.70
N VAL A 214 -24.74 -13.57 -6.94
CA VAL A 214 -23.96 -14.68 -7.47
C VAL A 214 -22.99 -14.16 -8.56
N GLY A 215 -21.76 -14.68 -8.61
CA GLY A 215 -20.85 -14.49 -9.76
C GLY A 215 -19.84 -13.33 -9.68
N GLY A 216 -19.82 -12.57 -8.58
CA GLY A 216 -18.85 -11.47 -8.41
C GLY A 216 -19.23 -10.18 -9.15
N CYS A 217 -18.40 -9.14 -9.07
CA CYS A 217 -18.66 -7.86 -9.73
C CYS A 217 -18.64 -7.98 -11.26
N PRO A 218 -19.48 -7.19 -11.97
CA PRO A 218 -19.48 -7.13 -13.43
C PRO A 218 -18.15 -6.62 -13.99
N PRO A 219 -17.92 -6.69 -15.31
CA PRO A 219 -16.72 -6.17 -15.94
C PRO A 219 -16.43 -4.69 -15.59
N PHE A 220 -15.16 -4.30 -15.67
CA PHE A 220 -14.69 -2.96 -15.27
C PHE A 220 -15.51 -1.81 -15.87
N TYR A 221 -15.84 -1.88 -17.14
CA TYR A 221 -16.55 -0.82 -17.87
C TYR A 221 -18.02 -0.61 -17.41
N GLU A 222 -18.64 -1.61 -16.80
CA GLU A 222 -20.01 -1.53 -16.27
C GLU A 222 -20.09 -0.93 -14.86
N ARG A 223 -18.95 -0.74 -14.20
CA ARG A 223 -18.88 -0.24 -12.81
C ARG A 223 -18.06 1.05 -12.68
N LEU A 224 -17.83 1.75 -13.78
CA LEU A 224 -17.11 3.03 -13.77
C LEU A 224 -17.76 4.09 -12.87
N GLU A 225 -19.08 4.05 -12.72
CA GLU A 225 -19.80 4.94 -11.82
C GLU A 225 -19.39 4.79 -10.34
N TYR A 226 -19.06 3.57 -9.89
CA TYR A 226 -18.56 3.32 -8.53
C TYR A 226 -17.14 3.83 -8.34
N LEU A 227 -16.35 3.82 -9.40
CA LEU A 227 -14.95 4.23 -9.38
C LEU A 227 -14.79 5.75 -9.44
N PHE A 228 -15.78 6.48 -9.98
CA PHE A 228 -15.66 7.91 -10.31
C PHE A 228 -15.37 8.78 -9.08
N LEU A 229 -16.20 8.74 -8.03
CA LEU A 229 -16.05 9.57 -6.85
C LEU A 229 -14.76 9.27 -6.06
N PRO A 230 -14.43 8.02 -5.72
CA PRO A 230 -13.19 7.72 -5.00
C PRO A 230 -11.94 8.06 -5.83
N THR A 231 -11.97 7.83 -7.15
CA THR A 231 -10.89 8.26 -8.04
C THR A 231 -10.72 9.78 -8.04
N PHE A 232 -11.81 10.53 -8.12
CA PHE A 232 -11.75 11.99 -8.09
C PHE A 232 -11.09 12.52 -6.82
N VAL A 233 -11.46 11.99 -5.64
CA VAL A 233 -10.88 12.39 -4.35
C VAL A 233 -9.37 12.20 -4.30
N ILE A 234 -8.88 11.06 -4.76
CA ILE A 234 -7.43 10.80 -4.76
C ILE A 234 -6.73 11.58 -5.87
N ALA A 235 -7.32 11.60 -7.05
CA ALA A 235 -6.71 12.22 -8.24
C ALA A 235 -6.57 13.73 -8.10
N VAL A 236 -7.48 14.41 -7.44
CA VAL A 236 -7.45 15.88 -7.28
C VAL A 236 -6.18 16.35 -6.55
N GLY A 237 -5.74 15.62 -5.53
CA GLY A 237 -4.46 15.85 -4.87
C GLY A 237 -3.28 15.59 -5.80
N GLY A 238 -3.34 14.53 -6.59
CA GLY A 238 -2.36 14.20 -7.63
C GLY A 238 -2.26 15.29 -8.70
N VAL A 239 -3.39 15.73 -9.26
CA VAL A 239 -3.46 16.83 -10.23
C VAL A 239 -2.81 18.10 -9.68
N ALA A 240 -3.14 18.46 -8.44
CA ALA A 240 -2.55 19.63 -7.77
C ALA A 240 -1.04 19.50 -7.58
N ALA A 241 -0.54 18.33 -7.24
CA ALA A 241 0.89 18.06 -7.09
C ALA A 241 1.60 18.09 -8.46
N TYR A 242 1.17 17.27 -9.40
CA TYR A 242 1.82 17.13 -10.71
C TYR A 242 1.78 18.44 -11.51
N SER A 243 0.70 19.21 -11.45
CA SER A 243 0.63 20.50 -12.14
C SER A 243 1.64 21.50 -11.58
N ARG A 244 1.82 21.59 -10.26
CA ARG A 244 2.81 22.48 -9.65
C ARG A 244 4.24 22.06 -9.98
N PHE A 245 4.55 20.77 -9.87
CA PHE A 245 5.88 20.27 -10.20
C PHE A 245 6.20 20.44 -11.68
N MET A 246 5.24 20.12 -12.56
CA MET A 246 5.41 20.28 -14.01
C MET A 246 5.62 21.74 -14.39
N ARG A 247 4.82 22.64 -13.79
CA ARG A 247 4.98 24.08 -14.00
C ARG A 247 6.37 24.58 -13.58
N ALA A 248 6.81 24.24 -12.37
CA ALA A 248 8.12 24.64 -11.86
C ALA A 248 9.25 24.12 -12.75
N SER A 249 9.25 22.83 -13.04
CA SER A 249 10.26 22.18 -13.87
C SER A 249 10.31 22.77 -15.30
N LEU A 250 9.15 23.06 -15.91
CA LEU A 250 9.12 23.64 -17.25
C LEU A 250 9.62 25.10 -17.26
N LEU A 251 9.38 25.87 -16.20
CA LEU A 251 9.93 27.22 -16.05
C LEU A 251 11.46 27.18 -15.88
N ASP A 252 11.99 26.25 -15.09
CA ASP A 252 13.44 26.07 -14.93
C ASP A 252 14.11 25.69 -16.26
N VAL A 253 13.51 24.76 -16.99
CA VAL A 253 13.95 24.35 -18.33
C VAL A 253 13.90 25.50 -19.32
N SER A 254 12.94 26.40 -19.22
CA SER A 254 12.75 27.52 -20.16
C SER A 254 13.92 28.53 -20.19
N GLY A 255 14.69 28.59 -19.11
CA GLY A 255 15.89 29.41 -18.96
C GLY A 255 17.16 28.80 -19.54
N GLN A 256 17.15 27.55 -19.94
CA GLN A 256 18.34 26.82 -20.39
C GLN A 256 18.81 27.23 -21.79
N ASP A 257 20.14 27.16 -22.02
CA ASP A 257 20.74 27.61 -23.28
C ASP A 257 20.29 26.85 -24.52
N TYR A 258 19.98 25.54 -24.39
CA TYR A 258 19.45 24.76 -25.51
C TYR A 258 18.05 25.21 -25.95
N ILE A 259 17.24 25.77 -25.03
CA ILE A 259 15.95 26.37 -25.34
C ILE A 259 16.14 27.72 -26.05
N ARG A 260 17.12 28.53 -25.60
CA ARG A 260 17.48 29.78 -26.29
C ARG A 260 17.98 29.49 -27.71
N THR A 261 18.83 28.48 -27.89
CA THR A 261 19.31 28.03 -29.19
C THR A 261 18.17 27.56 -30.10
N ALA A 262 17.19 26.82 -29.57
CA ALA A 262 16.04 26.36 -30.33
C ALA A 262 15.18 27.55 -30.82
N ARG A 263 14.99 28.56 -29.97
CA ARG A 263 14.30 29.83 -30.37
C ARG A 263 15.09 30.61 -31.41
N ALA A 264 16.42 30.75 -31.24
CA ALA A 264 17.28 31.44 -32.18
C ALA A 264 17.28 30.78 -33.59
N LYS A 265 17.08 29.45 -33.65
CA LYS A 265 16.91 28.71 -34.92
C LYS A 265 15.51 28.91 -35.56
N GLY A 266 14.66 29.75 -34.99
CA GLY A 266 13.34 30.07 -35.57
C GLY A 266 12.27 28.96 -35.36
N LEU A 267 12.49 28.01 -34.44
CA LEU A 267 11.50 26.98 -34.17
C LEU A 267 10.24 27.56 -33.53
N SER A 268 9.07 27.08 -33.95
CA SER A 268 7.79 27.55 -33.40
C SER A 268 7.74 27.34 -31.89
N GLY A 269 7.08 28.21 -31.15
CA GLY A 269 6.94 28.14 -29.71
C GLY A 269 6.39 26.79 -29.26
N ARG A 270 5.43 26.20 -29.98
CA ARG A 270 4.88 24.87 -29.71
C ARG A 270 5.98 23.78 -29.79
N MET A 271 6.82 23.81 -30.79
CA MET A 271 7.92 22.85 -30.97
C MET A 271 8.97 23.02 -29.86
N VAL A 272 9.32 24.24 -29.48
CA VAL A 272 10.23 24.55 -28.38
C VAL A 272 9.72 23.95 -27.07
N TRP A 273 8.44 24.19 -26.72
CA TRP A 273 7.87 23.70 -25.47
C TRP A 273 7.68 22.18 -25.44
N PHE A 274 7.04 21.59 -26.45
CA PHE A 274 6.66 20.17 -26.41
C PHE A 274 7.81 19.23 -26.77
N ARG A 275 8.69 19.60 -27.68
CA ARG A 275 9.78 18.72 -28.12
C ARG A 275 11.07 18.92 -27.30
N HIS A 276 11.43 20.15 -26.97
CA HIS A 276 12.69 20.47 -26.27
C HIS A 276 12.49 20.72 -24.79
N GLY A 277 11.39 21.36 -24.37
CA GLY A 277 11.12 21.67 -22.96
C GLY A 277 10.55 20.49 -22.19
N LEU A 278 9.43 19.93 -22.69
CA LEU A 278 8.65 18.91 -21.97
C LEU A 278 9.47 17.67 -21.61
N ARG A 279 10.29 17.17 -22.54
CA ARG A 279 11.11 15.96 -22.31
C ARG A 279 12.00 16.09 -21.07
N ASN A 280 12.66 17.21 -20.91
CA ASN A 280 13.55 17.45 -19.77
C ASN A 280 12.76 17.84 -18.51
N ALA A 281 11.65 18.53 -18.67
CA ALA A 281 10.76 18.91 -17.57
C ALA A 281 10.01 17.71 -16.94
N LEU A 282 9.90 16.58 -17.63
CA LEU A 282 9.31 15.35 -17.11
C LEU A 282 10.25 14.57 -16.17
N ILE A 283 11.56 14.85 -16.17
CA ILE A 283 12.52 14.12 -15.32
C ILE A 283 12.15 14.20 -13.83
N PRO A 284 11.86 15.39 -13.24
CA PRO A 284 11.41 15.46 -11.85
C PRO A 284 10.05 14.79 -11.60
N ILE A 285 9.16 14.76 -12.61
CA ILE A 285 7.87 14.03 -12.47
C ILE A 285 8.11 12.54 -12.31
N ALA A 286 9.09 11.97 -13.03
CA ALA A 286 9.43 10.56 -12.91
C ALA A 286 9.88 10.18 -11.48
N THR A 287 10.56 11.07 -10.76
CA THR A 287 10.96 10.83 -9.37
C THR A 287 9.76 10.77 -8.41
N LEU A 288 8.66 11.44 -8.75
CA LEU A 288 7.42 11.41 -7.97
C LEU A 288 6.62 10.12 -8.19
N LEU A 289 6.88 9.39 -9.29
CA LEU A 289 6.14 8.15 -9.58
C LEU A 289 6.41 7.05 -8.56
N GLY A 290 7.61 6.99 -7.95
CA GLY A 290 7.92 5.98 -6.94
C GLY A 290 7.00 6.01 -5.73
N PRO A 291 6.94 7.10 -4.97
CA PRO A 291 6.00 7.25 -3.88
C PRO A 291 4.54 7.05 -4.30
N THR A 292 4.17 7.47 -5.52
CA THR A 292 2.81 7.31 -6.02
C THR A 292 2.48 5.84 -6.32
N ILE A 293 3.39 5.11 -6.96
CA ILE A 293 3.22 3.67 -7.22
C ILE A 293 3.12 2.89 -5.89
N THR A 294 3.92 3.27 -4.90
CA THR A 294 3.78 2.73 -3.54
C THR A 294 2.36 2.94 -3.01
N GLY A 295 1.82 4.15 -3.13
CA GLY A 295 0.44 4.47 -2.74
C GLY A 295 -0.62 3.66 -3.49
N VAL A 296 -0.39 3.40 -4.79
CA VAL A 296 -1.27 2.53 -5.61
C VAL A 296 -1.31 1.11 -5.08
N LEU A 297 -0.19 0.59 -4.59
CA LEU A 297 -0.07 -0.79 -4.12
C LEU A 297 -0.50 -0.97 -2.65
N SER A 298 -0.20 0.01 -1.79
CA SER A 298 -0.52 -0.06 -0.36
C SER A 298 -1.95 0.34 -0.02
N GLY A 299 -2.66 0.97 -0.96
CA GLY A 299 -4.04 1.41 -0.80
C GLY A 299 -4.20 2.80 -0.19
N ALA A 300 -5.37 3.38 -0.44
CA ALA A 300 -5.79 4.68 0.09
C ALA A 300 -6.78 4.46 1.24
N ALA A 301 -6.30 4.04 2.41
CA ALA A 301 -7.10 3.54 3.52
C ALA A 301 -8.29 4.44 3.88
N ILE A 302 -8.07 5.75 3.97
CA ILE A 302 -9.13 6.73 4.31
C ILE A 302 -10.20 6.78 3.20
N THR A 303 -9.80 6.89 1.94
CA THR A 303 -10.73 6.95 0.81
C THR A 303 -11.48 5.63 0.64
N GLU A 304 -10.77 4.50 0.75
CA GLU A 304 -11.37 3.16 0.71
C GLU A 304 -12.40 2.97 1.83
N GLN A 305 -12.15 3.51 3.02
CA GLN A 305 -13.09 3.45 4.14
C GLN A 305 -14.32 4.32 3.89
N VAL A 306 -14.14 5.56 3.43
CA VAL A 306 -15.25 6.51 3.16
C VAL A 306 -16.21 5.98 2.09
N PHE A 307 -15.64 5.43 0.99
CA PHE A 307 -16.42 4.90 -0.13
C PHE A 307 -16.75 3.41 0.01
N ALA A 308 -16.51 2.81 1.18
CA ALA A 308 -16.69 1.37 1.39
C ALA A 308 -16.00 0.50 0.31
N TRP A 309 -14.95 1.02 -0.33
CA TRP A 309 -14.20 0.33 -1.39
C TRP A 309 -13.46 -0.88 -0.83
N PRO A 310 -13.63 -2.09 -1.40
CA PRO A 310 -13.11 -3.32 -0.81
C PRO A 310 -11.61 -3.52 -1.08
N GLY A 311 -10.77 -2.55 -0.71
CA GLY A 311 -9.33 -2.58 -0.90
C GLY A 311 -8.54 -3.02 0.33
N VAL A 312 -7.21 -3.06 0.17
CA VAL A 312 -6.24 -3.46 1.21
C VAL A 312 -6.15 -2.41 2.32
N GLY A 313 -6.27 -1.12 1.99
CA GLY A 313 -6.28 -0.06 2.98
C GLY A 313 -7.49 -0.15 3.92
N ARG A 314 -8.68 -0.46 3.39
CA ARG A 314 -9.87 -0.73 4.20
C ARG A 314 -9.70 -2.00 5.04
N LEU A 315 -9.08 -3.04 4.47
CA LEU A 315 -8.79 -4.28 5.19
C LEU A 315 -7.94 -4.01 6.43
N VAL A 316 -6.86 -3.21 6.31
CA VAL A 316 -6.03 -2.82 7.46
C VAL A 316 -6.85 -2.14 8.56
N VAL A 317 -7.66 -1.13 8.20
CA VAL A 317 -8.46 -0.38 9.19
C VAL A 317 -9.44 -1.31 9.90
N SER A 318 -10.16 -2.16 9.16
CA SER A 318 -11.10 -3.11 9.75
C SER A 318 -10.39 -4.15 10.62
N SER A 319 -9.24 -4.66 10.20
CA SER A 319 -8.47 -5.65 10.96
C SER A 319 -7.88 -5.08 12.27
N ILE A 320 -7.45 -3.82 12.26
CA ILE A 320 -7.00 -3.13 13.48
C ILE A 320 -8.15 -2.99 14.48
N THR A 321 -9.32 -2.54 14.02
CA THR A 321 -10.49 -2.35 14.90
C THR A 321 -11.02 -3.68 15.46
N GLN A 322 -10.91 -4.75 14.68
CA GLN A 322 -11.31 -6.12 15.08
C GLN A 322 -10.20 -6.87 15.83
N LYS A 323 -8.99 -6.28 15.94
CA LYS A 323 -7.81 -6.93 16.55
C LYS A 323 -7.41 -8.25 15.83
N ASP A 324 -7.61 -8.30 14.52
CA ASP A 324 -7.17 -9.42 13.67
C ASP A 324 -5.66 -9.31 13.41
N TYR A 325 -4.87 -9.64 14.41
CA TYR A 325 -3.42 -9.49 14.38
C TYR A 325 -2.73 -10.18 13.19
N PRO A 326 -3.07 -11.44 12.83
CA PRO A 326 -2.45 -12.07 11.67
C PRO A 326 -2.65 -11.24 10.39
N THR A 327 -3.87 -10.73 10.17
CA THR A 327 -4.19 -9.90 9.01
C THR A 327 -3.47 -8.55 9.05
N VAL A 328 -3.44 -7.87 10.21
CA VAL A 328 -2.73 -6.59 10.36
C VAL A 328 -1.25 -6.75 10.05
N MET A 329 -0.59 -7.75 10.63
CA MET A 329 0.84 -8.00 10.43
C MET A 329 1.16 -8.33 8.98
N ALA A 330 0.37 -9.19 8.37
CA ALA A 330 0.55 -9.57 6.97
C ALA A 330 0.38 -8.36 6.03
N VAL A 331 -0.65 -7.52 6.23
CA VAL A 331 -0.86 -6.35 5.39
C VAL A 331 0.25 -5.32 5.57
N VAL A 332 0.77 -5.10 6.79
CA VAL A 332 1.90 -4.20 7.00
C VAL A 332 3.16 -4.72 6.31
N MET A 333 3.45 -6.03 6.41
CA MET A 333 4.58 -6.65 5.68
C MET A 333 4.39 -6.54 4.16
N PHE A 334 3.18 -6.78 3.68
CA PHE A 334 2.84 -6.61 2.27
C PHE A 334 3.06 -5.15 1.81
N ALA A 335 2.59 -4.16 2.59
CA ALA A 335 2.79 -2.75 2.30
C ALA A 335 4.27 -2.35 2.31
N ALA A 336 5.07 -2.93 3.21
CA ALA A 336 6.52 -2.72 3.24
C ALA A 336 7.20 -3.26 1.96
N ILE A 337 6.84 -4.48 1.55
CA ILE A 337 7.34 -5.07 0.28
C ILE A 337 6.89 -4.22 -0.92
N ALA A 338 5.62 -3.82 -0.97
CA ALA A 338 5.09 -2.97 -2.03
C ALA A 338 5.82 -1.62 -2.11
N THR A 339 6.15 -1.05 -0.95
CA THR A 339 6.94 0.20 -0.85
C THR A 339 8.33 0.03 -1.44
N ILE A 340 9.04 -1.02 -1.10
CA ILE A 340 10.38 -1.31 -1.64
C ILE A 340 10.32 -1.52 -3.14
N LEU A 341 9.33 -2.30 -3.63
CA LEU A 341 9.12 -2.53 -5.06
C LEU A 341 8.77 -1.23 -5.81
N GLY A 342 7.94 -0.38 -5.21
CA GLY A 342 7.59 0.93 -5.77
C GLY A 342 8.81 1.84 -5.93
N TYR A 343 9.68 1.93 -4.92
CA TYR A 343 10.92 2.69 -5.03
C TYR A 343 11.89 2.06 -6.03
N LEU A 344 12.04 0.73 -6.06
CA LEU A 344 12.88 0.06 -7.05
C LEU A 344 12.42 0.34 -8.48
N LEU A 345 11.10 0.28 -8.72
CA LEU A 345 10.51 0.61 -10.02
C LEU A 345 10.74 2.08 -10.39
N SER A 346 10.61 3.00 -9.43
CA SER A 346 10.94 4.41 -9.63
C SER A 346 12.39 4.62 -10.04
N ASP A 347 13.32 3.97 -9.36
CA ASP A 347 14.76 4.05 -9.67
C ASP A 347 15.06 3.52 -11.08
N ILE A 348 14.38 2.45 -11.49
CA ILE A 348 14.51 1.89 -12.85
C ILE A 348 13.94 2.87 -13.89
N LEU A 349 12.74 3.43 -13.64
CA LEU A 349 12.13 4.41 -14.54
C LEU A 349 13.01 5.65 -14.68
N TYR A 350 13.57 6.12 -13.58
CA TYR A 350 14.49 7.25 -13.59
C TYR A 350 15.74 6.98 -14.43
N ALA A 351 16.36 5.81 -14.28
CA ALA A 351 17.52 5.41 -15.08
C ALA A 351 17.22 5.24 -16.58
N LEU A 352 15.95 4.92 -16.93
CA LEU A 352 15.51 4.83 -18.33
C LEU A 352 15.27 6.21 -18.95
N ILE A 353 14.78 7.17 -18.16
CA ILE A 353 14.46 8.53 -18.62
C ILE A 353 15.73 9.38 -18.75
N ASP A 354 16.67 9.27 -17.81
CA ASP A 354 17.96 9.96 -17.84
C ASP A 354 19.14 8.97 -17.88
N PRO A 355 19.61 8.57 -19.07
CA PRO A 355 20.73 7.66 -19.22
C PRO A 355 22.07 8.24 -18.76
N ARG A 356 22.15 9.54 -18.42
CA ARG A 356 23.38 10.19 -17.91
C ARG A 356 23.66 9.80 -16.47
N ILE A 357 22.65 9.37 -15.75
CA ILE A 357 22.80 8.83 -14.40
C ILE A 357 23.22 7.36 -14.51
N ARG A 358 24.45 7.15 -14.95
CA ARG A 358 25.11 5.86 -14.77
C ARG A 358 25.36 5.73 -13.28
N LEU A 359 24.52 4.94 -12.68
CA LEU A 359 24.54 4.55 -11.28
C LEU A 359 25.94 4.06 -10.91
N ARG A 360 26.69 4.89 -10.20
CA ARG A 360 27.97 4.53 -9.59
C ARG A 360 27.75 3.60 -8.41
#